data_fe59dc2419234fc618d8732e3addfd0f
#
_entry.id   fe59dc2419234fc618d8732e3addfd0f
#
_cell.length_a   1.000
_cell.length_b   1.000
_cell.length_c   1.000
_cell.angle_alpha   90.00
_cell.angle_beta   90.00
_cell.angle_gamma   90.00
#
_symmetry.space_group_name_H-M   'P 1'
#
loop_
_entity.id
_entity.type
_entity.pdbx_description
1 polymer ?
#
loop_
_entity_poly.entity_id
_entity_poly.type
_entity_poly.pdbx_seq_one_letter_code
_entity_poly.pdbx_strand_id
1 'polypeptide(L)'
;MAKKRVVVLYGGRADEHSISCISTAGVLGAMDTERFEPIPVGITKDGKWIINGEDPRGWNLDGGELPTVKITPESRPVMLDPSRGQDGFFIGEPSHINSADSGFGTSFVSMSDPEMHHVLTSLGHVDAVLPVLHGPYGEDGTVQGLLEMMGVPYVGCGVFASAACMDKHYTKVVLDAAGIPTAPVSYTHLTL
;
A
#
# COMPACT_ATOMS: atom_id res chain seq x y z
N MET A 1 -8.55 26.32 4.22
CA MET A 1 -7.56 25.50 4.93
C MET A 1 -6.71 24.78 3.89
N ALA A 2 -5.43 24.46 4.16
CA ALA A 2 -4.67 23.62 3.24
C ALA A 2 -5.34 22.24 3.18
N LYS A 3 -5.31 21.61 1.98
CA LYS A 3 -5.83 20.24 1.80
C LYS A 3 -4.96 19.25 2.58
N LYS A 4 -5.58 18.19 3.11
CA LYS A 4 -4.85 17.09 3.73
C LYS A 4 -4.30 16.17 2.63
N ARG A 5 -3.02 15.86 2.70
CA ARG A 5 -2.32 15.02 1.72
C ARG A 5 -2.40 13.56 2.15
N VAL A 6 -3.07 12.74 1.35
CA VAL A 6 -3.37 11.35 1.66
C VAL A 6 -2.74 10.43 0.62
N VAL A 7 -1.78 9.62 1.04
CA VAL A 7 -1.25 8.55 0.19
C VAL A 7 -2.30 7.43 0.14
N VAL A 8 -2.73 7.07 -1.06
CA VAL A 8 -3.66 5.96 -1.32
C VAL A 8 -2.87 4.79 -1.86
N LEU A 9 -2.70 3.73 -1.04
CA LEU A 9 -1.98 2.52 -1.43
C LEU A 9 -2.92 1.52 -2.10
N TYR A 10 -2.50 0.96 -3.25
CA TYR A 10 -3.31 0.01 -3.99
C TYR A 10 -2.47 -1.02 -4.76
N GLY A 11 -3.12 -2.06 -5.28
CA GLY A 11 -2.48 -3.18 -5.94
C GLY A 11 -2.00 -4.22 -4.92
N GLY A 12 -0.69 -4.36 -4.78
CA GLY A 12 -0.08 -5.25 -3.79
C GLY A 12 0.28 -6.62 -4.35
N ARG A 13 0.87 -7.46 -3.50
CA ARG A 13 1.41 -8.79 -3.86
C ARG A 13 0.37 -9.90 -3.79
N ALA A 14 -0.80 -9.63 -3.19
CA ALA A 14 -1.88 -10.60 -3.03
C ALA A 14 -2.57 -10.92 -4.36
N ASP A 15 -3.29 -12.03 -4.41
CA ASP A 15 -4.08 -12.43 -5.57
C ASP A 15 -5.20 -11.44 -5.88
N GLU A 16 -5.68 -10.72 -4.86
CA GLU A 16 -6.68 -9.67 -4.93
C GLU A 16 -6.15 -8.33 -5.51
N HIS A 17 -4.93 -8.31 -6.04
CA HIS A 17 -4.28 -7.14 -6.63
C HIS A 17 -5.19 -6.31 -7.54
N SER A 18 -5.84 -6.97 -8.48
CA SER A 18 -6.71 -6.30 -9.45
C SER A 18 -7.99 -5.77 -8.81
N ILE A 19 -8.50 -6.44 -7.78
CA ILE A 19 -9.66 -5.96 -7.01
C ILE A 19 -9.28 -4.70 -6.24
N SER A 20 -8.10 -4.65 -5.67
CA SER A 20 -7.56 -3.43 -5.05
C SER A 20 -7.49 -2.26 -6.05
N CYS A 21 -7.06 -2.52 -7.28
CA CYS A 21 -7.03 -1.51 -8.34
C CYS A 21 -8.43 -0.94 -8.63
N ILE A 22 -9.44 -1.80 -8.79
CA ILE A 22 -10.83 -1.39 -9.01
C ILE A 22 -11.40 -0.62 -7.81
N SER A 23 -11.18 -1.15 -6.60
CA SER A 23 -11.63 -0.48 -5.37
C SER A 23 -11.06 0.94 -5.28
N THR A 24 -9.79 1.10 -5.67
CA THR A 24 -9.10 2.39 -5.66
C THR A 24 -9.72 3.39 -6.64
N ALA A 25 -10.14 2.95 -7.83
CA ALA A 25 -10.87 3.82 -8.76
C ALA A 25 -12.12 4.42 -8.11
N GLY A 26 -12.92 3.59 -7.44
CA GLY A 26 -14.11 4.03 -6.70
C GLY A 26 -13.78 4.98 -5.55
N VAL A 27 -12.77 4.64 -4.75
CA VAL A 27 -12.32 5.46 -3.61
C VAL A 27 -11.85 6.83 -4.08
N LEU A 28 -10.98 6.90 -5.08
CA LEU A 28 -10.46 8.15 -5.61
C LEU A 28 -11.57 9.00 -6.28
N GLY A 29 -12.55 8.35 -6.92
CA GLY A 29 -13.69 9.01 -7.50
C GLY A 29 -14.65 9.63 -6.47
N ALA A 30 -14.75 9.02 -5.28
CA ALA A 30 -15.60 9.47 -4.18
C ALA A 30 -14.90 10.44 -3.21
N MET A 31 -13.58 10.60 -3.31
CA MET A 31 -12.82 11.43 -2.39
C MET A 31 -13.12 12.92 -2.58
N ASP A 32 -13.42 13.62 -1.49
CA ASP A 32 -13.63 15.08 -1.48
C ASP A 32 -12.31 15.82 -1.75
N THR A 33 -12.12 16.22 -3.01
CA THR A 33 -10.91 16.91 -3.45
C THR A 33 -10.81 18.36 -2.98
N GLU A 34 -11.85 18.93 -2.38
CA GLU A 34 -11.77 20.25 -1.73
C GLU A 34 -11.02 20.15 -0.39
N ARG A 35 -11.12 19.02 0.29
CA ARG A 35 -10.52 18.78 1.60
C ARG A 35 -9.23 17.94 1.52
N PHE A 36 -9.13 17.04 0.56
CA PHE A 36 -8.04 16.07 0.45
C PHE A 36 -7.31 16.21 -0.89
N GLU A 37 -6.01 16.01 -0.85
CA GLU A 37 -5.14 15.82 -2.00
C GLU A 37 -4.71 14.34 -2.02
N PRO A 38 -5.36 13.47 -2.83
CA PRO A 38 -4.95 12.08 -2.93
C PRO A 38 -3.64 11.94 -3.70
N ILE A 39 -2.78 11.09 -3.21
CA ILE A 39 -1.51 10.70 -3.84
C ILE A 39 -1.56 9.20 -4.08
N PRO A 40 -1.98 8.75 -5.27
CA PRO A 40 -2.05 7.33 -5.57
C PRO A 40 -0.64 6.71 -5.65
N VAL A 41 -0.39 5.68 -4.85
CA VAL A 41 0.84 4.89 -4.87
C VAL A 41 0.48 3.44 -5.15
N GLY A 42 0.84 2.97 -6.33
CA GLY A 42 0.62 1.60 -6.76
C GLY A 42 1.73 0.68 -6.25
N ILE A 43 1.35 -0.51 -5.84
CA ILE A 43 2.28 -1.59 -5.48
C ILE A 43 2.13 -2.69 -6.51
N THR A 44 3.20 -3.00 -7.24
CA THR A 44 3.21 -4.07 -8.24
C THR A 44 3.11 -5.45 -7.60
N LYS A 45 2.83 -6.49 -8.38
CA LYS A 45 2.78 -7.88 -7.87
C LYS A 45 4.12 -8.38 -7.32
N ASP A 46 5.23 -7.84 -7.78
CA ASP A 46 6.57 -8.11 -7.25
C ASP A 46 6.94 -7.20 -6.06
N GLY A 47 6.05 -6.28 -5.66
CA GLY A 47 6.16 -5.47 -4.45
C GLY A 47 6.87 -4.14 -4.62
N LYS A 48 7.08 -3.67 -5.83
CA LYS A 48 7.63 -2.33 -6.09
C LYS A 48 6.57 -1.26 -5.87
N TRP A 49 6.91 -0.22 -5.14
CA TRP A 49 6.04 0.94 -4.90
C TRP A 49 6.32 2.00 -5.94
N ILE A 50 5.30 2.48 -6.62
CA ILE A 50 5.43 3.45 -7.71
C ILE A 50 4.33 4.51 -7.69
N ILE A 51 4.66 5.71 -8.12
CA ILE A 51 3.68 6.62 -8.72
C ILE A 51 3.49 6.15 -10.16
N ASN A 52 2.28 5.73 -10.50
CA ASN A 52 1.96 5.27 -11.84
C ASN A 52 1.79 6.47 -12.81
N GLY A 53 2.12 6.28 -14.08
CA GLY A 53 1.83 7.27 -15.13
C GLY A 53 0.35 7.35 -15.49
N GLU A 54 -0.43 6.29 -15.20
CA GLU A 54 -1.87 6.23 -15.43
C GLU A 54 -2.65 6.67 -14.18
N ASP A 55 -3.75 7.41 -14.40
CA ASP A 55 -4.67 7.77 -13.33
C ASP A 55 -5.59 6.57 -12.98
N PRO A 56 -5.51 6.01 -11.77
CA PRO A 56 -6.33 4.87 -11.39
C PRO A 56 -7.85 5.12 -11.46
N ARG A 57 -8.30 6.37 -11.44
CA ARG A 57 -9.73 6.72 -11.55
C ARG A 57 -10.36 6.28 -12.87
N GLY A 58 -9.55 6.09 -13.90
CA GLY A 58 -10.01 5.59 -15.21
C GLY A 58 -10.23 4.07 -15.26
N TRP A 59 -9.84 3.33 -14.22
CA TRP A 59 -9.95 1.88 -14.22
C TRP A 59 -11.37 1.41 -13.97
N ASN A 60 -11.83 0.48 -14.81
CA ASN A 60 -13.15 -0.12 -14.75
C ASN A 60 -13.09 -1.59 -15.20
N LEU A 61 -14.24 -2.25 -15.18
CA LEU A 61 -14.38 -3.66 -15.58
C LEU A 61 -14.83 -3.84 -17.04
N ASP A 62 -15.06 -2.76 -17.78
CA ASP A 62 -15.72 -2.80 -19.09
C ASP A 62 -14.82 -3.37 -20.20
N GLY A 63 -13.51 -3.35 -19.99
CA GLY A 63 -12.51 -3.79 -20.99
C GLY A 63 -12.22 -5.30 -21.03
N GLY A 64 -12.84 -6.11 -20.17
CA GLY A 64 -12.63 -7.56 -20.11
C GLY A 64 -11.30 -7.99 -19.46
N GLU A 65 -10.33 -7.11 -19.30
CA GLU A 65 -9.11 -7.35 -18.54
C GLU A 65 -9.15 -6.59 -17.21
N LEU A 66 -8.77 -7.28 -16.15
CA LEU A 66 -8.65 -6.66 -14.84
C LEU A 66 -7.43 -5.72 -14.80
N PRO A 67 -7.56 -4.50 -14.25
CA PRO A 67 -6.44 -3.58 -14.14
C PRO A 67 -5.35 -4.14 -13.25
N THR A 68 -4.13 -3.77 -13.57
CA THR A 68 -2.93 -4.22 -12.84
C THR A 68 -1.93 -3.08 -12.81
N VAL A 69 -1.30 -2.88 -11.67
CA VAL A 69 -0.19 -1.93 -11.53
C VAL A 69 1.00 -2.45 -12.34
N LYS A 70 1.29 -1.78 -13.45
CA LYS A 70 2.41 -2.09 -14.35
C LYS A 70 3.41 -0.95 -14.32
N ILE A 71 4.68 -1.29 -14.44
CA ILE A 71 5.73 -0.29 -14.61
C ILE A 71 5.70 0.19 -16.06
N THR A 72 5.61 1.49 -16.25
CA THR A 72 5.71 2.18 -17.53
C THR A 72 6.95 3.09 -17.54
N PRO A 73 7.37 3.63 -18.68
CA PRO A 73 8.48 4.58 -18.73
C PRO A 73 8.27 5.84 -17.86
N GLU A 74 7.02 6.19 -17.56
CA GLU A 74 6.63 7.33 -16.74
C GLU A 74 6.53 7.00 -15.26
N SER A 75 6.54 5.71 -14.91
CA SER A 75 6.45 5.26 -13.51
C SER A 75 7.68 5.72 -12.73
N ARG A 76 7.44 6.24 -11.55
CA ARG A 76 8.49 6.72 -10.65
C ARG A 76 8.49 5.88 -9.36
N PRO A 77 9.65 5.35 -8.93
CA PRO A 77 9.71 4.57 -7.70
C PRO A 77 9.43 5.42 -6.48
N VAL A 78 8.69 4.85 -5.52
CA VAL A 78 8.47 5.44 -4.20
C VAL A 78 9.39 4.73 -3.21
N MET A 79 10.18 5.51 -2.49
CA MET A 79 11.08 5.06 -1.45
C MET A 79 10.63 5.59 -0.10
N LEU A 80 10.84 4.81 0.95
CA LEU A 80 10.44 5.14 2.30
C LEU A 80 11.66 5.30 3.20
N ASP A 81 11.69 6.36 3.97
CA ASP A 81 12.61 6.58 5.08
C ASP A 81 11.83 6.57 6.39
N PRO A 82 11.80 5.44 7.12
CA PRO A 82 11.05 5.34 8.37
C PRO A 82 11.48 6.33 9.45
N SER A 83 12.71 6.82 9.39
CA SER A 83 13.22 7.77 10.40
C SER A 83 12.59 9.16 10.30
N ARG A 84 11.92 9.48 9.18
CA ARG A 84 11.36 10.80 8.90
C ARG A 84 9.84 10.89 9.07
N GLY A 85 9.19 9.80 9.46
CA GLY A 85 7.75 9.81 9.72
C GLY A 85 6.92 10.23 8.50
N GLN A 86 6.02 11.16 8.71
CA GLN A 86 5.14 11.71 7.68
C GLN A 86 5.87 12.42 6.51
N ASP A 87 7.13 12.80 6.69
CA ASP A 87 7.99 13.39 5.65
C ASP A 87 8.92 12.34 4.99
N GLY A 88 8.72 11.06 5.31
CA GLY A 88 9.56 9.95 4.89
C GLY A 88 9.22 9.33 3.53
N PHE A 89 8.42 9.99 2.70
CA PHE A 89 8.08 9.51 1.35
C PHE A 89 8.88 10.27 0.30
N PHE A 90 9.57 9.52 -0.56
CA PHE A 90 10.42 10.07 -1.62
C PHE A 90 10.08 9.44 -2.96
N ILE A 91 10.26 10.20 -4.03
CA ILE A 91 10.07 9.76 -5.40
C ILE A 91 11.42 9.79 -6.11
N GLY A 92 11.80 8.65 -6.68
CA GLY A 92 13.01 8.53 -7.51
C GLY A 92 12.75 8.85 -8.99
N GLU A 93 13.82 8.87 -9.78
CA GLU A 93 13.73 9.01 -11.23
C GLU A 93 13.27 7.71 -11.90
N PRO A 94 12.56 7.76 -13.04
CA PRO A 94 12.06 6.57 -13.74
C PRO A 94 13.14 5.56 -14.12
N SER A 95 14.35 6.02 -14.42
CA SER A 95 15.49 5.17 -14.79
C SER A 95 15.89 4.15 -13.71
N HIS A 96 15.54 4.40 -12.45
CA HIS A 96 15.88 3.52 -11.35
C HIS A 96 14.95 2.31 -11.21
N ILE A 97 13.82 2.27 -11.93
CA ILE A 97 12.91 1.12 -11.90
C ILE A 97 13.41 -0.01 -12.80
N ASN A 98 14.09 0.33 -13.88
CA ASN A 98 14.47 -0.59 -14.95
C ASN A 98 15.88 -1.19 -14.80
N SER A 99 16.63 -0.88 -13.75
CA SER A 99 17.89 -1.56 -13.49
C SER A 99 17.61 -3.04 -13.25
N ALA A 100 18.14 -3.89 -14.11
CA ALA A 100 17.89 -5.33 -14.19
C ALA A 100 18.45 -6.14 -13.00
N ASP A 101 18.81 -5.52 -11.93
CA ASP A 101 19.10 -6.14 -10.65
C ASP A 101 17.80 -6.45 -9.93
N SER A 102 17.22 -7.56 -10.36
CA SER A 102 16.03 -8.21 -9.77
C SER A 102 16.34 -8.94 -8.46
N GLY A 103 17.33 -8.50 -7.74
CA GLY A 103 17.40 -8.72 -6.31
C GLY A 103 16.66 -7.57 -5.63
N PHE A 104 16.08 -7.81 -4.52
CA PHE A 104 15.98 -6.85 -3.44
C PHE A 104 17.43 -6.39 -3.16
N GLY A 105 18.00 -5.82 -4.21
CA GLY A 105 19.33 -5.26 -4.26
C GLY A 105 19.26 -4.05 -3.39
N THR A 106 19.57 -4.30 -2.20
CA THR A 106 20.10 -3.43 -1.19
C THR A 106 21.30 -2.66 -1.74
N SER A 107 21.07 -1.84 -2.74
CA SER A 107 21.71 -0.56 -2.71
C SER A 107 21.01 0.17 -1.56
N PHE A 108 21.37 -0.18 -0.34
CA PHE A 108 21.35 0.74 0.78
C PHE A 108 22.29 1.87 0.38
N VAL A 109 21.85 2.68 -0.55
CA VAL A 109 22.50 3.95 -0.78
C VAL A 109 22.20 4.74 0.47
N SER A 110 23.23 4.99 1.24
CA SER A 110 23.10 5.80 2.45
C SER A 110 22.43 7.10 2.07
N MET A 111 21.29 7.44 2.70
CA MET A 111 20.61 8.73 2.53
C MET A 111 21.52 9.91 2.89
N SER A 112 22.71 9.66 3.39
CA SER A 112 23.77 10.62 3.65
C SER A 112 24.71 10.85 2.46
N ASP A 113 24.54 10.11 1.33
CA ASP A 113 25.32 10.31 0.14
C ASP A 113 24.87 11.61 -0.56
N PRO A 114 25.73 12.62 -0.73
CA PRO A 114 25.37 13.86 -1.39
C PRO A 114 24.88 13.70 -2.83
N GLU A 115 25.31 12.65 -3.54
CA GLU A 115 24.83 12.37 -4.90
C GLU A 115 23.38 11.88 -4.92
N MET A 116 22.90 11.22 -3.86
CA MET A 116 21.53 10.78 -3.76
C MET A 116 20.51 11.91 -3.57
N HIS A 117 20.91 13.02 -2.98
CA HIS A 117 20.03 14.18 -2.84
C HIS A 117 19.61 14.81 -4.18
N HIS A 118 20.33 14.52 -5.25
CA HIS A 118 19.98 14.97 -6.60
C HIS A 118 19.00 14.03 -7.33
N VAL A 119 18.77 12.84 -6.79
CA VAL A 119 18.02 11.75 -7.46
C VAL A 119 16.65 11.51 -6.83
N LEU A 120 16.49 11.87 -5.55
CA LEU A 120 15.25 11.69 -4.80
C LEU A 120 14.56 13.03 -4.56
N THR A 121 13.30 13.11 -4.95
CA THR A 121 12.42 14.25 -4.64
C THR A 121 11.53 13.89 -3.47
N SER A 122 11.50 14.70 -2.42
CA SER A 122 10.54 14.50 -1.32
C SER A 122 9.12 14.62 -1.85
N LEU A 123 8.27 13.68 -1.45
CA LEU A 123 6.83 13.79 -1.68
C LEU A 123 6.20 14.92 -0.85
N GLY A 124 6.93 15.44 0.13
CA GLY A 124 6.46 16.39 1.13
C GLY A 124 5.70 15.70 2.26
N HIS A 125 5.08 16.51 3.13
CA HIS A 125 4.33 16.01 4.27
C HIS A 125 3.11 15.17 3.84
N VAL A 126 2.97 13.98 4.41
CA VAL A 126 1.82 13.08 4.22
C VAL A 126 1.00 13.07 5.50
N ASP A 127 -0.22 13.60 5.45
CA ASP A 127 -1.08 13.66 6.63
C ASP A 127 -1.58 12.29 7.08
N ALA A 128 -1.86 11.39 6.11
CA ALA A 128 -2.29 10.02 6.40
C ALA A 128 -2.05 9.10 5.19
N VAL A 129 -2.09 7.80 5.46
CA VAL A 129 -2.12 6.75 4.44
C VAL A 129 -3.48 6.06 4.46
N LEU A 130 -4.07 5.86 3.29
CA LEU A 130 -5.28 5.06 3.09
C LEU A 130 -4.91 3.79 2.31
N PRO A 131 -4.72 2.65 2.99
CA PRO A 131 -4.53 1.38 2.32
C PRO A 131 -5.86 0.89 1.71
N VAL A 132 -5.88 0.73 0.39
CA VAL A 132 -6.97 0.09 -0.37
C VAL A 132 -6.49 -1.26 -0.86
N LEU A 133 -5.67 -1.90 -0.05
CA LEU A 133 -5.08 -3.21 -0.30
C LEU A 133 -6.02 -4.30 0.22
N HIS A 134 -6.06 -5.45 -0.46
CA HIS A 134 -6.84 -6.62 -0.06
C HIS A 134 -5.92 -7.82 0.16
N GLY A 135 -6.36 -8.75 1.02
CA GLY A 135 -5.67 -9.99 1.31
C GLY A 135 -4.32 -9.83 2.05
N PRO A 136 -3.42 -10.82 1.90
CA PRO A 136 -2.09 -10.81 2.52
C PRO A 136 -1.29 -9.56 2.19
N TYR A 137 -0.47 -9.10 3.14
CA TYR A 137 0.33 -7.86 3.11
C TYR A 137 -0.49 -6.56 3.17
N GLY A 138 -1.81 -6.61 2.96
CA GLY A 138 -2.70 -5.45 3.03
C GLY A 138 -3.60 -5.46 4.27
N GLU A 139 -4.17 -6.63 4.61
CA GLU A 139 -5.15 -6.78 5.69
C GLU A 139 -4.62 -7.59 6.88
N ASP A 140 -3.41 -8.13 6.81
CA ASP A 140 -2.82 -9.03 7.81
C ASP A 140 -1.95 -8.35 8.88
N GLY A 141 -1.93 -7.01 8.92
CA GLY A 141 -1.12 -6.24 9.85
C GLY A 141 0.26 -5.85 9.31
N THR A 142 0.69 -6.39 8.16
CA THR A 142 2.04 -6.14 7.60
C THR A 142 2.23 -4.68 7.20
N VAL A 143 1.36 -4.13 6.36
CA VAL A 143 1.45 -2.71 5.94
C VAL A 143 1.16 -1.78 7.12
N GLN A 144 0.26 -2.16 8.02
CA GLN A 144 -0.03 -1.41 9.24
C GLN A 144 1.20 -1.32 10.13
N GLY A 145 1.94 -2.44 10.31
CA GLY A 145 3.18 -2.46 11.06
C GLY A 145 4.27 -1.56 10.47
N LEU A 146 4.40 -1.53 9.15
CA LEU A 146 5.31 -0.61 8.47
C LEU A 146 4.95 0.86 8.77
N LEU A 147 3.67 1.21 8.68
CA LEU A 147 3.19 2.57 8.91
C LEU A 147 3.31 2.98 10.39
N GLU A 148 3.08 2.04 11.32
CA GLU A 148 3.35 2.23 12.76
C GLU A 148 4.83 2.52 13.04
N MET A 149 5.74 1.72 12.44
CA MET A 149 7.19 1.95 12.57
C MET A 149 7.62 3.31 12.00
N MET A 150 6.94 3.78 10.95
CA MET A 150 7.17 5.10 10.39
C MET A 150 6.51 6.23 11.21
N GLY A 151 5.60 5.91 12.14
CA GLY A 151 4.82 6.93 12.86
C GLY A 151 3.86 7.71 11.95
N VAL A 152 3.39 7.09 10.86
CA VAL A 152 2.47 7.71 9.89
C VAL A 152 1.04 7.29 10.21
N PRO A 153 0.10 8.24 10.42
CA PRO A 153 -1.31 7.92 10.58
C PRO A 153 -1.87 7.18 9.36
N TYR A 154 -2.71 6.19 9.59
CA TYR A 154 -3.38 5.46 8.52
C TYR A 154 -4.85 5.18 8.83
N VAL A 155 -5.61 4.89 7.79
CA VAL A 155 -7.03 4.55 7.89
C VAL A 155 -7.18 3.04 7.87
N GLY A 156 -7.83 2.49 8.89
CA GLY A 156 -8.10 1.05 9.01
C GLY A 156 -7.87 0.50 10.41
N CYS A 157 -7.90 -0.81 10.52
CA CYS A 157 -7.62 -1.51 11.77
C CYS A 157 -6.13 -1.46 12.11
N GLY A 158 -5.80 -1.46 13.41
CA GLY A 158 -4.41 -1.56 13.86
C GLY A 158 -3.81 -2.95 13.63
N VAL A 159 -2.50 -3.09 13.85
CA VAL A 159 -1.71 -4.30 13.56
C VAL A 159 -2.35 -5.55 14.16
N PHE A 160 -2.67 -5.53 15.47
CA PHE A 160 -3.22 -6.71 16.15
C PHE A 160 -4.58 -7.13 15.59
N ALA A 161 -5.50 -6.17 15.40
CA ALA A 161 -6.83 -6.48 14.88
C ALA A 161 -6.75 -7.01 13.44
N SER A 162 -5.92 -6.41 12.59
CA SER A 162 -5.68 -6.88 11.22
C SER A 162 -5.16 -8.32 11.20
N ALA A 163 -4.11 -8.61 11.96
CA ALA A 163 -3.51 -9.95 12.03
C ALA A 163 -4.50 -11.00 12.58
N ALA A 164 -5.18 -10.69 13.68
CA ALA A 164 -6.12 -11.61 14.31
C ALA A 164 -7.34 -11.88 13.41
N CYS A 165 -7.86 -10.86 12.71
CA CYS A 165 -9.03 -11.02 11.84
C CYS A 165 -8.70 -11.69 10.50
N MET A 166 -7.45 -11.66 10.06
CA MET A 166 -7.02 -12.35 8.86
C MET A 166 -7.02 -13.87 9.03
N ASP A 167 -6.76 -14.36 10.23
CA ASP A 167 -6.80 -15.78 10.55
C ASP A 167 -8.17 -16.16 11.14
N LYS A 168 -8.94 -16.97 10.40
CA LYS A 168 -10.29 -17.40 10.81
C LYS A 168 -10.31 -18.20 12.12
N HIS A 169 -9.25 -18.95 12.44
CA HIS A 169 -9.15 -19.69 13.68
C HIS A 169 -8.98 -18.73 14.85
N TYR A 170 -7.99 -17.85 14.80
CA TYR A 170 -7.75 -16.89 15.89
C TYR A 170 -8.86 -15.86 16.02
N THR A 171 -9.48 -15.42 14.92
CA THR A 171 -10.70 -14.60 14.98
C THR A 171 -11.76 -15.25 15.87
N LYS A 172 -12.02 -16.55 15.65
CA LYS A 172 -13.02 -17.27 16.45
C LYS A 172 -12.63 -17.43 17.91
N VAL A 173 -11.38 -17.75 18.19
CA VAL A 173 -10.88 -17.85 19.57
C VAL A 173 -11.12 -16.52 20.33
N VAL A 174 -10.84 -15.39 19.68
CA VAL A 174 -11.06 -14.07 20.29
C VAL A 174 -12.55 -13.77 20.47
N LEU A 175 -13.38 -14.07 19.47
CA LEU A 175 -14.82 -13.84 19.53
C LEU A 175 -15.49 -14.73 20.58
N ASP A 176 -15.12 -16.01 20.65
CA ASP A 176 -15.65 -16.96 21.66
C ASP A 176 -15.26 -16.51 23.08
N ALA A 177 -14.02 -16.05 23.28
CA ALA A 177 -13.59 -15.51 24.57
C ALA A 177 -14.35 -14.23 24.96
N ALA A 178 -14.82 -13.46 23.98
CA ALA A 178 -15.66 -12.28 24.19
C ALA A 178 -17.16 -12.62 24.32
N GLY A 179 -17.56 -13.89 24.24
CA GLY A 179 -18.96 -14.34 24.30
C GLY A 179 -19.77 -13.98 23.04
N ILE A 180 -19.12 -13.72 21.92
CA ILE A 180 -19.77 -13.41 20.64
C ILE A 180 -19.99 -14.72 19.88
N PRO A 181 -21.24 -15.11 19.57
CA PRO A 181 -21.54 -16.35 18.86
C PRO A 181 -20.95 -16.36 17.46
N THR A 182 -20.25 -17.43 17.09
CA THR A 182 -19.69 -17.64 15.76
C THR A 182 -20.21 -18.92 15.13
N ALA A 183 -20.32 -18.95 13.79
CA ALA A 183 -20.64 -20.18 13.09
C ALA A 183 -19.48 -21.18 13.23
N PRO A 184 -19.74 -22.50 13.37
CA PRO A 184 -18.69 -23.51 13.36
C PRO A 184 -17.86 -23.43 12.07
N VAL A 185 -16.54 -23.62 12.17
CA VAL A 185 -15.66 -23.79 11.02
C VAL A 185 -14.97 -25.14 11.14
N SER A 186 -15.03 -25.92 10.07
CA SER A 186 -14.18 -27.11 9.92
C SER A 186 -13.27 -26.92 8.71
N TYR A 187 -11.99 -27.24 8.87
CA TYR A 187 -11.06 -27.31 7.77
C TYR A 187 -10.89 -28.77 7.36
N THR A 188 -11.03 -29.09 6.07
CA THR A 188 -10.77 -30.42 5.55
C THR A 188 -9.29 -30.66 5.32
N HIS A 189 -8.47 -29.60 5.24
CA HIS A 189 -7.02 -29.66 5.12
C HIS A 189 -6.39 -28.62 6.04
N LEU A 190 -5.48 -29.09 6.90
CA LEU A 190 -4.53 -28.22 7.61
C LEU A 190 -3.31 -28.11 6.71
N THR A 191 -3.14 -26.99 6.04
CA THR A 191 -1.84 -26.60 5.49
C THR A 191 -1.03 -26.01 6.63
N LEU A 192 -0.01 -26.76 7.06
CA LEU A 192 1.03 -26.27 7.98
C LEU A 192 2.03 -25.44 7.21
#